data_fab9dfa1bd0939b1f51baa07e4b4b0f4
#
_entry.id   fab9dfa1bd0939b1f51baa07e4b4b0f4
#
_cell.length_a   1.000
_cell.length_b   1.000
_cell.length_c   1.000
_cell.angle_alpha   90.00
_cell.angle_beta   90.00
_cell.angle_gamma   90.00
#
_symmetry.space_group_name_H-M   'P 1'
#
loop_
_entity.id
_entity.type
_entity.pdbx_description
1 polymer ?
#
loop_
_entity_poly.entity_id
_entity_poly.type
_entity_poly.pdbx_seq_one_letter_code
_entity_poly.pdbx_strand_id
1 'polypeptide(L)'
;MQCQYCHQNPATIHLQMNFNGQRIQIDLCQNCYQKLQNLQTDMMNGGNGMNNFGFGSLEDFMNAMNNMQSQAAGTNGQNMNGQSQRQGGGRNGKGILGQYGINLTDLARQGKIDPVIGRDNEIKRVIEILNRRTKNNPVLIGEAGVGKTAVVEGLAQAIVSGQVPEKLANKEIIRLDVVSLVQGTGIRGQFEKRMQQLMEEVRKNKNIILFIDEIHEIMGAGNAEGGMDAGNVLKPALARGDFQLVGATTLNEYRKIEKDAALARRFQPVEVDEPSVEETIRILNGIKSRYQDYHHVKYTDDAIVAAAKLSDRYIQDRYLPDKAIDLLDEAGSKKNPHS
;
A
#
# COMPACT_ATOMS: atom_id res chain seq x y z
N MET A 1 31.17 31.78 2.48
CA MET A 1 30.25 30.71 2.06
C MET A 1 28.84 31.26 2.10
N GLN A 2 27.96 30.85 1.16
CA GLN A 2 26.55 31.22 1.19
C GLN A 2 25.77 30.30 2.10
N CYS A 3 24.70 30.81 2.69
CA CYS A 3 23.79 30.02 3.53
C CYS A 3 23.24 28.83 2.77
N GLN A 4 23.39 27.63 3.28
CA GLN A 4 22.94 26.39 2.66
C GLN A 4 21.41 26.27 2.59
N TYR A 5 20.69 27.11 3.33
CA TYR A 5 19.24 27.12 3.34
C TYR A 5 18.61 28.11 2.35
N CYS A 6 18.98 29.39 2.41
CA CYS A 6 18.34 30.40 1.56
C CYS A 6 19.14 30.71 0.29
N HIS A 7 20.40 30.32 0.20
CA HIS A 7 21.35 30.59 -0.89
C HIS A 7 21.48 32.08 -1.28
N GLN A 8 20.92 33.00 -0.47
CA GLN A 8 20.87 34.44 -0.76
C GLN A 8 21.80 35.26 0.12
N ASN A 9 21.97 34.85 1.37
CA ASN A 9 22.77 35.58 2.37
C ASN A 9 24.06 34.84 2.72
N PRO A 10 25.11 35.56 3.13
CA PRO A 10 26.34 34.92 3.60
C PRO A 10 26.05 34.12 4.88
N ALA A 11 26.62 32.92 4.96
CA ALA A 11 26.54 32.09 6.15
C ALA A 11 27.45 32.65 7.24
N THR A 12 26.86 32.93 8.40
CA THR A 12 27.52 33.48 9.58
C THR A 12 27.53 32.54 10.78
N ILE A 13 26.77 31.45 10.69
CA ILE A 13 26.59 30.47 11.77
C ILE A 13 26.91 29.08 11.22
N HIS A 14 27.87 28.42 11.88
CA HIS A 14 28.36 27.10 11.51
C HIS A 14 27.94 26.10 12.60
N LEU A 15 26.95 25.23 12.27
CA LEU A 15 26.50 24.20 13.19
C LEU A 15 27.20 22.89 12.85
N GLN A 16 27.82 22.27 13.86
CA GLN A 16 28.38 20.94 13.75
C GLN A 16 27.46 19.93 14.47
N MET A 17 26.96 18.96 13.77
CA MET A 17 26.17 17.87 14.32
C MET A 17 26.86 16.53 14.09
N ASN A 18 26.77 15.64 15.08
CA ASN A 18 27.30 14.30 14.98
C ASN A 18 26.12 13.35 14.70
N PHE A 19 26.06 12.80 13.50
CA PHE A 19 25.02 11.90 13.09
C PHE A 19 25.62 10.54 12.69
N ASN A 20 25.25 9.48 13.41
CA ASN A 20 25.78 8.12 13.18
C ASN A 20 27.31 8.02 13.04
N GLY A 21 28.05 8.82 13.84
CA GLY A 21 29.51 8.81 13.79
C GLY A 21 30.12 9.68 12.68
N GLN A 22 29.33 10.31 11.84
CA GLN A 22 29.77 11.30 10.85
C GLN A 22 29.49 12.71 11.34
N ARG A 23 30.52 13.59 11.22
CA ARG A 23 30.38 15.02 11.53
C ARG A 23 29.81 15.73 10.30
N ILE A 24 28.62 16.30 10.43
CA ILE A 24 27.99 17.12 9.40
C ILE A 24 28.06 18.57 9.85
N GLN A 25 28.54 19.44 8.97
CA GLN A 25 28.57 20.88 9.18
C GLN A 25 27.50 21.53 8.32
N ILE A 26 26.66 22.35 8.96
CA ILE A 26 25.59 23.11 8.30
C ILE A 26 25.88 24.60 8.48
N ASP A 27 25.97 25.32 7.38
CA ASP A 27 26.31 26.73 7.34
C ASP A 27 25.06 27.57 7.05
N LEU A 28 24.61 28.37 8.02
CA LEU A 28 23.37 29.17 7.95
C LEU A 28 23.63 30.66 8.11
N CYS A 29 22.80 31.50 7.50
CA CYS A 29 22.74 32.91 7.84
C CYS A 29 21.91 33.13 9.10
N GLN A 30 22.07 34.30 9.74
CA GLN A 30 21.42 34.62 11.02
C GLN A 30 19.89 34.55 10.96
N ASN A 31 19.29 34.97 9.86
CA ASN A 31 17.83 34.91 9.67
C ASN A 31 17.30 33.45 9.58
N CYS A 32 18.03 32.59 8.91
CA CYS A 32 17.65 31.17 8.78
C CYS A 32 17.86 30.43 10.11
N TYR A 33 18.87 30.77 10.85
CA TYR A 33 19.13 30.22 12.18
C TYR A 33 18.06 30.65 13.21
N GLN A 34 17.65 31.94 13.21
CA GLN A 34 16.57 32.41 14.08
C GLN A 34 15.22 31.74 13.76
N LYS A 35 14.91 31.54 12.50
CA LYS A 35 13.74 30.78 12.10
C LYS A 35 13.75 29.35 12.64
N LEU A 36 14.93 28.73 12.66
CA LEU A 36 15.10 27.38 13.21
C LEU A 36 14.91 27.36 14.74
N GLN A 37 15.42 28.36 15.44
CA GLN A 37 15.23 28.50 16.89
C GLN A 37 13.78 28.79 17.28
N ASN A 38 13.08 29.66 16.56
CA ASN A 38 11.67 29.98 16.82
C ASN A 38 10.77 28.75 16.63
N LEU A 39 11.05 27.90 15.65
CA LEU A 39 10.38 26.61 15.48
C LEU A 39 10.59 25.65 16.66
N GLN A 40 11.78 25.67 17.23
CA GLN A 40 12.10 24.85 18.41
C GLN A 40 11.37 25.37 19.66
N THR A 41 11.18 26.67 19.76
CA THR A 41 10.48 27.31 20.90
C THR A 41 8.96 27.12 20.81
N ASP A 42 8.37 27.20 19.63
CA ASP A 42 6.94 26.95 19.39
C ASP A 42 6.56 25.47 19.62
N MET A 43 7.45 24.54 19.35
CA MET A 43 7.29 23.13 19.69
C MET A 43 7.38 22.85 21.20
N MET A 44 8.10 23.66 21.96
CA MET A 44 8.23 23.52 23.43
C MET A 44 7.07 24.15 24.21
N ASN A 45 6.33 25.09 23.63
CA ASN A 45 5.27 25.84 24.33
C ASN A 45 3.85 25.30 24.14
N GLY A 46 3.67 24.28 23.29
CA GLY A 46 2.41 23.50 23.15
C GLY A 46 2.41 22.34 24.15
N GLY A 47 1.89 22.56 25.35
CA GLY A 47 1.96 21.63 26.47
C GLY A 47 1.41 20.24 26.18
N ASN A 48 2.16 19.27 26.46
CA ASN A 48 2.04 17.97 27.13
C ASN A 48 2.98 16.92 26.48
N GLY A 49 4.09 16.70 27.17
CA GLY A 49 4.77 15.41 27.21
C GLY A 49 5.30 14.85 25.90
N MET A 50 6.55 15.16 25.54
CA MET A 50 7.32 14.21 24.75
C MET A 50 8.82 14.38 24.95
N ASN A 51 9.38 13.47 25.71
CA ASN A 51 10.78 13.08 25.62
C ASN A 51 10.96 12.24 24.36
N ASN A 52 11.94 12.62 23.57
CA ASN A 52 12.57 11.86 22.51
C ASN A 52 12.19 12.23 21.05
N PHE A 53 12.75 13.34 20.56
CA PHE A 53 12.88 13.58 19.14
C PHE A 53 14.28 13.16 18.67
N GLY A 54 14.38 11.91 18.18
CA GLY A 54 15.44 11.49 17.31
C GLY A 54 15.11 11.89 15.88
N PHE A 55 15.83 12.85 15.30
CA PHE A 55 15.75 13.14 13.86
C PHE A 55 16.23 11.91 13.08
N GLY A 56 15.32 11.28 12.36
CA GLY A 56 15.57 10.00 11.69
C GLY A 56 16.40 10.08 10.41
N SER A 57 16.45 11.21 9.71
CA SER A 57 17.34 11.40 8.56
C SER A 57 17.47 12.87 8.13
N LEU A 58 18.56 13.20 7.45
CA LEU A 58 18.77 14.49 6.79
C LEU A 58 17.66 14.76 5.74
N GLU A 59 17.12 13.71 5.15
CA GLU A 59 16.01 13.78 4.18
C GLU A 59 14.69 14.22 4.84
N ASP A 60 14.39 13.77 6.05
CA ASP A 60 13.20 14.20 6.79
C ASP A 60 13.29 15.67 7.19
N PHE A 61 14.48 16.13 7.54
CA PHE A 61 14.77 17.55 7.80
C PHE A 61 14.65 18.40 6.52
N MET A 62 15.18 17.92 5.40
CA MET A 62 15.10 18.59 4.10
C MET A 62 13.68 18.62 3.55
N ASN A 63 12.88 17.57 3.73
CA ASN A 63 11.48 17.51 3.34
C ASN A 63 10.60 18.43 4.21
N ALA A 64 10.85 18.52 5.50
CA ALA A 64 10.17 19.46 6.39
C ALA A 64 10.48 20.91 5.99
N MET A 65 11.71 21.19 5.61
CA MET A 65 12.14 22.50 5.12
C MET A 65 11.53 22.88 3.76
N ASN A 66 11.44 21.95 2.84
CA ASN A 66 10.86 22.17 1.50
C ASN A 66 9.35 22.40 1.56
N ASN A 67 8.66 21.75 2.51
CA ASN A 67 7.22 21.92 2.74
C ASN A 67 6.90 23.29 3.37
N MET A 68 7.85 23.92 4.06
CA MET A 68 7.72 25.25 4.63
C MET A 68 7.88 26.37 3.60
N GLN A 69 8.69 26.15 2.57
CA GLN A 69 8.92 27.14 1.52
C GLN A 69 7.71 27.30 0.61
N SER A 70 6.89 26.25 0.46
CA SER A 70 5.65 26.29 -0.32
C SER A 70 4.49 27.04 0.38
N GLN A 71 4.56 27.26 1.70
CA GLN A 71 3.55 28.01 2.45
C GLN A 71 3.85 29.51 2.61
N ALA A 72 5.06 29.95 2.35
CA ALA A 72 5.46 31.35 2.50
C ALA A 72 5.20 32.25 1.27
N ALA A 73 4.71 31.69 0.17
CA ALA A 73 4.47 32.44 -1.08
C ALA A 73 3.00 32.84 -1.32
N GLY A 74 2.13 32.77 -0.29
CA GLY A 74 0.70 33.04 -0.48
C GLY A 74 0.03 33.80 0.69
N THR A 75 0.41 35.05 0.96
CA THR A 75 -0.44 35.96 1.75
C THR A 75 -0.48 37.33 1.10
N ASN A 76 -1.53 37.61 0.37
CA ASN A 76 -2.19 38.90 0.39
C ASN A 76 -3.62 38.83 -0.19
N GLY A 77 -4.59 39.26 0.62
CA GLY A 77 -5.75 40.01 0.15
C GLY A 77 -7.12 39.31 0.07
N GLN A 78 -7.85 39.40 1.16
CA GLN A 78 -9.30 39.79 1.24
C GLN A 78 -10.41 38.93 0.59
N ASN A 79 -11.18 38.35 1.48
CA ASN A 79 -12.66 38.48 1.63
C ASN A 79 -13.65 37.90 0.58
N MET A 80 -14.56 37.14 1.15
CA MET A 80 -16.00 36.97 0.92
C MET A 80 -16.54 35.87 0.01
N ASN A 81 -17.27 35.02 0.74
CA ASN A 81 -18.60 34.44 0.42
C ASN A 81 -18.74 33.34 -0.64
N GLY A 82 -19.05 32.19 -0.09
CA GLY A 82 -20.19 31.35 -0.52
C GLY A 82 -20.12 30.68 -1.87
N GLN A 83 -19.82 29.43 -1.89
CA GLN A 83 -20.67 28.40 -2.48
C GLN A 83 -19.91 27.08 -2.58
N SER A 84 -20.55 26.05 -2.05
CA SER A 84 -20.12 24.67 -2.10
C SER A 84 -19.88 24.19 -3.52
N GLN A 85 -18.64 23.97 -3.90
CA GLN A 85 -18.32 23.10 -5.01
C GLN A 85 -17.43 21.97 -4.47
N ARG A 86 -18.03 20.77 -4.47
CA ARG A 86 -17.33 19.53 -4.21
C ARG A 86 -16.31 19.28 -5.33
N GLN A 87 -15.09 19.73 -5.12
CA GLN A 87 -13.96 19.26 -5.91
C GLN A 87 -13.31 18.09 -5.20
N GLY A 88 -13.25 16.95 -5.90
CA GLY A 88 -12.52 15.77 -5.49
C GLY A 88 -11.04 16.08 -5.34
N GLY A 89 -10.65 16.47 -4.14
CA GLY A 89 -9.26 16.60 -3.74
C GLY A 89 -8.78 15.29 -3.15
N GLY A 90 -7.76 14.70 -3.73
CA GLY A 90 -7.05 13.58 -3.15
C GLY A 90 -6.69 13.89 -1.70
N ARG A 91 -7.29 13.15 -0.78
CA ARG A 91 -6.95 13.24 0.64
C ARG A 91 -5.55 12.66 0.85
N ASN A 92 -4.55 13.51 0.90
CA ASN A 92 -3.33 13.20 1.64
C ASN A 92 -3.72 13.05 3.12
N GLY A 93 -4.25 11.89 3.47
CA GLY A 93 -4.60 11.56 4.84
C GLY A 93 -3.34 11.45 5.67
N LYS A 94 -3.20 12.31 6.68
CA LYS A 94 -2.14 12.26 7.70
C LYS A 94 -2.24 11.03 8.62
N GLY A 95 -3.06 10.04 8.31
CA GLY A 95 -3.29 8.83 9.08
C GLY A 95 -2.42 7.65 8.66
N ILE A 96 -2.45 6.59 9.43
CA ILE A 96 -1.74 5.32 9.16
C ILE A 96 -2.16 4.73 7.81
N LEU A 97 -3.45 4.76 7.48
CA LEU A 97 -3.95 4.29 6.18
C LEU A 97 -3.38 5.07 4.99
N GLY A 98 -3.18 6.38 5.15
CA GLY A 98 -2.57 7.21 4.11
C GLY A 98 -1.07 6.97 3.93
N GLN A 99 -0.39 6.53 4.99
CA GLN A 99 1.05 6.25 4.97
C GLN A 99 1.39 4.84 4.48
N TYR A 100 0.60 3.84 4.89
CA TYR A 100 0.88 2.41 4.66
C TYR A 100 -0.17 1.71 3.82
N GLY A 101 -1.12 2.45 3.27
CA GLY A 101 -2.21 1.92 2.45
C GLY A 101 -2.21 2.45 1.03
N ILE A 102 -2.53 1.58 0.08
CA ILE A 102 -2.77 1.94 -1.32
C ILE A 102 -4.26 1.75 -1.59
N ASN A 103 -4.95 2.81 -2.00
CA ASN A 103 -6.37 2.73 -2.34
C ASN A 103 -6.57 2.16 -3.75
N LEU A 104 -6.93 0.88 -3.83
CA LEU A 104 -7.15 0.20 -5.10
C LEU A 104 -8.39 0.72 -5.85
N THR A 105 -9.42 1.15 -5.15
CA THR A 105 -10.60 1.76 -5.78
C THR A 105 -10.28 3.10 -6.42
N ASP A 106 -9.41 3.90 -5.83
CA ASP A 106 -8.93 5.13 -6.46
C ASP A 106 -8.07 4.85 -7.69
N LEU A 107 -7.20 3.84 -7.64
CA LEU A 107 -6.45 3.40 -8.81
C LEU A 107 -7.38 2.91 -9.93
N ALA A 108 -8.46 2.20 -9.58
CA ALA A 108 -9.47 1.77 -10.53
C ALA A 108 -10.19 2.96 -11.18
N ARG A 109 -10.59 3.98 -10.40
CA ARG A 109 -11.19 5.22 -10.92
C ARG A 109 -10.27 5.97 -11.88
N GLN A 110 -8.96 5.91 -11.64
CA GLN A 110 -7.94 6.54 -12.46
C GLN A 110 -7.55 5.70 -13.70
N GLY A 111 -8.12 4.51 -13.87
CA GLY A 111 -7.76 3.59 -14.96
C GLY A 111 -6.34 3.03 -14.86
N LYS A 112 -5.75 3.02 -13.67
CA LYS A 112 -4.37 2.57 -13.42
C LYS A 112 -4.24 1.09 -13.08
N ILE A 113 -5.35 0.37 -12.98
CA ILE A 113 -5.39 -1.07 -12.76
C ILE A 113 -5.45 -1.78 -14.11
N ASP A 114 -4.66 -2.84 -14.25
CA ASP A 114 -4.71 -3.69 -15.43
C ASP A 114 -6.08 -4.39 -15.57
N PRO A 115 -6.53 -4.68 -16.79
CA PRO A 115 -7.72 -5.48 -17.00
C PRO A 115 -7.58 -6.84 -16.33
N VAL A 116 -8.57 -7.22 -15.52
CA VAL A 116 -8.62 -8.53 -14.86
C VAL A 116 -9.38 -9.50 -15.76
N ILE A 117 -8.70 -10.54 -16.18
CA ILE A 117 -9.19 -11.51 -17.15
C ILE A 117 -9.23 -12.89 -16.53
N GLY A 118 -10.35 -13.61 -16.71
CA GLY A 118 -10.49 -15.01 -16.31
C GLY A 118 -10.68 -15.25 -14.82
N ARG A 119 -11.07 -14.22 -14.04
CA ARG A 119 -11.29 -14.31 -12.59
C ARG A 119 -12.72 -13.94 -12.16
N ASP A 120 -13.66 -13.97 -13.08
CA ASP A 120 -15.05 -13.53 -12.82
C ASP A 120 -15.74 -14.35 -11.72
N ASN A 121 -15.50 -15.64 -11.66
CA ASN A 121 -16.10 -16.53 -10.66
C ASN A 121 -15.54 -16.22 -9.25
N GLU A 122 -14.24 -16.05 -9.13
CA GLU A 122 -13.60 -15.72 -7.86
C GLU A 122 -14.00 -14.33 -7.38
N ILE A 123 -14.05 -13.34 -8.27
CA ILE A 123 -14.50 -11.97 -7.94
C ILE A 123 -15.97 -12.01 -7.48
N LYS A 124 -16.83 -12.70 -8.19
CA LYS A 124 -18.23 -12.88 -7.81
C LYS A 124 -18.35 -13.54 -6.42
N ARG A 125 -17.57 -14.59 -6.18
CA ARG A 125 -17.57 -15.28 -4.88
C ARG A 125 -17.10 -14.37 -3.75
N VAL A 126 -16.09 -13.56 -3.95
CA VAL A 126 -15.62 -12.57 -2.98
C VAL A 126 -16.71 -11.55 -2.67
N ILE A 127 -17.41 -11.04 -3.68
CA ILE A 127 -18.53 -10.10 -3.52
C ILE A 127 -19.65 -10.74 -2.69
N GLU A 128 -20.01 -11.98 -2.99
CA GLU A 128 -21.04 -12.73 -2.24
C GLU A 128 -20.66 -12.87 -0.76
N ILE A 129 -19.42 -13.22 -0.46
CA ILE A 129 -18.91 -13.38 0.91
C ILE A 129 -18.94 -12.04 1.64
N LEU A 130 -18.43 -10.97 1.04
CA LEU A 130 -18.44 -9.63 1.63
C LEU A 130 -19.85 -9.13 1.92
N ASN A 131 -20.84 -9.57 1.16
CA ASN A 131 -22.25 -9.21 1.34
C ASN A 131 -22.95 -10.02 2.45
N ARG A 132 -22.34 -11.07 2.98
CA ARG A 132 -22.91 -11.92 4.03
C ARG A 132 -23.00 -11.19 5.36
N ARG A 133 -23.85 -11.71 6.25
CA ARG A 133 -23.96 -11.21 7.63
C ARG A 133 -22.83 -11.70 8.52
N THR A 134 -22.41 -12.94 8.35
CA THR A 134 -21.39 -13.60 9.16
C THR A 134 -20.40 -14.30 8.24
N LYS A 135 -19.20 -14.57 8.76
CA LYS A 135 -18.12 -15.22 8.00
C LYS A 135 -17.89 -14.48 6.66
N ASN A 136 -17.82 -13.16 6.78
CA ASN A 136 -17.87 -12.20 5.68
C ASN A 136 -16.51 -11.59 5.34
N ASN A 137 -15.44 -12.29 5.70
CA ASN A 137 -14.06 -11.92 5.37
C ASN A 137 -13.46 -13.01 4.46
N PRO A 138 -13.42 -12.79 3.14
CA PRO A 138 -12.85 -13.76 2.23
C PRO A 138 -11.34 -13.84 2.37
N VAL A 139 -10.80 -15.04 2.29
CA VAL A 139 -9.36 -15.28 2.20
C VAL A 139 -9.06 -16.01 0.90
N LEU A 140 -8.33 -15.36 0.02
CA LEU A 140 -7.89 -15.92 -1.25
C LEU A 140 -6.75 -16.90 -1.00
N ILE A 141 -6.92 -18.12 -1.44
CA ILE A 141 -5.98 -19.21 -1.21
C ILE A 141 -5.45 -19.70 -2.55
N GLY A 142 -4.15 -19.67 -2.70
CA GLY A 142 -3.47 -20.13 -3.88
C GLY A 142 -1.97 -19.93 -3.78
N GLU A 143 -1.23 -20.56 -4.65
CA GLU A 143 0.21 -20.41 -4.73
C GLU A 143 0.62 -18.98 -5.14
N ALA A 144 1.87 -18.63 -4.87
CA ALA A 144 2.38 -17.33 -5.25
C ALA A 144 2.38 -17.16 -6.78
N GLY A 145 1.86 -16.04 -7.27
CA GLY A 145 1.85 -15.74 -8.71
C GLY A 145 0.65 -16.27 -9.50
N VAL A 146 -0.35 -16.90 -8.86
CA VAL A 146 -1.56 -17.39 -9.57
C VAL A 146 -2.57 -16.29 -9.88
N GLY A 147 -2.43 -15.08 -9.28
CA GLY A 147 -3.31 -13.95 -9.54
C GLY A 147 -4.27 -13.61 -8.42
N LYS A 148 -3.94 -13.90 -7.16
CA LYS A 148 -4.75 -13.51 -5.98
C LYS A 148 -4.99 -11.99 -5.91
N THR A 149 -3.94 -11.21 -6.13
CA THR A 149 -4.05 -9.75 -6.16
C THR A 149 -4.95 -9.26 -7.29
N ALA A 150 -4.92 -9.91 -8.46
CA ALA A 150 -5.80 -9.58 -9.58
C ALA A 150 -7.29 -9.74 -9.23
N VAL A 151 -7.64 -10.72 -8.41
CA VAL A 151 -9.04 -10.88 -7.91
C VAL A 151 -9.47 -9.66 -7.11
N VAL A 152 -8.61 -9.13 -6.25
CA VAL A 152 -8.91 -7.93 -5.43
C VAL A 152 -8.96 -6.67 -6.28
N GLU A 153 -8.09 -6.56 -7.27
CA GLU A 153 -8.12 -5.48 -8.26
C GLU A 153 -9.42 -5.52 -9.08
N GLY A 154 -9.87 -6.71 -9.47
CA GLY A 154 -11.15 -6.90 -10.14
C GLY A 154 -12.36 -6.55 -9.25
N LEU A 155 -12.27 -6.84 -7.95
CA LEU A 155 -13.25 -6.37 -6.96
C LEU A 155 -13.31 -4.85 -6.91
N ALA A 156 -12.17 -4.17 -6.88
CA ALA A 156 -12.10 -2.71 -6.89
C ALA A 156 -12.73 -2.13 -8.16
N GLN A 157 -12.45 -2.71 -9.32
CA GLN A 157 -13.07 -2.33 -10.60
C GLN A 157 -14.58 -2.55 -10.58
N ALA A 158 -15.08 -3.66 -10.03
CA ALA A 158 -16.49 -3.95 -9.91
C ALA A 158 -17.22 -2.93 -9.01
N ILE A 159 -16.60 -2.51 -7.92
CA ILE A 159 -17.15 -1.46 -7.05
C ILE A 159 -17.24 -0.13 -7.80
N VAL A 160 -16.19 0.27 -8.49
CA VAL A 160 -16.14 1.55 -9.25
C VAL A 160 -17.15 1.56 -10.40
N SER A 161 -17.35 0.43 -11.07
CA SER A 161 -18.33 0.31 -12.17
C SER A 161 -19.77 0.06 -11.71
N GLY A 162 -20.01 -0.05 -10.40
CA GLY A 162 -21.34 -0.27 -9.85
C GLY A 162 -21.86 -1.71 -10.01
N GLN A 163 -21.02 -2.67 -10.30
CA GLN A 163 -21.36 -4.09 -10.48
C GLN A 163 -21.34 -4.87 -9.17
N VAL A 164 -21.78 -4.25 -8.09
CA VAL A 164 -21.83 -4.82 -6.75
C VAL A 164 -23.16 -4.51 -6.08
N PRO A 165 -23.58 -5.29 -5.05
CA PRO A 165 -24.75 -4.95 -4.25
C PRO A 165 -24.63 -3.56 -3.59
N GLU A 166 -25.76 -2.92 -3.31
CA GLU A 166 -25.83 -1.59 -2.72
C GLU A 166 -24.96 -1.43 -1.45
N LYS A 167 -24.92 -2.46 -0.61
CA LYS A 167 -24.10 -2.51 0.60
C LYS A 167 -22.60 -2.28 0.31
N LEU A 168 -22.11 -2.66 -0.86
CA LEU A 168 -20.73 -2.57 -1.27
C LEU A 168 -20.44 -1.38 -2.21
N ALA A 169 -21.47 -0.68 -2.69
CA ALA A 169 -21.35 0.37 -3.71
C ALA A 169 -20.44 1.53 -3.34
N ASN A 170 -20.34 1.84 -2.05
CA ASN A 170 -19.50 2.94 -1.54
C ASN A 170 -18.25 2.45 -0.78
N LYS A 171 -17.93 1.18 -0.91
CA LYS A 171 -16.74 0.62 -0.25
C LYS A 171 -15.46 1.04 -0.98
N GLU A 172 -14.41 1.18 -0.20
CA GLU A 172 -13.06 1.44 -0.69
C GLU A 172 -12.15 0.30 -0.26
N ILE A 173 -11.42 -0.26 -1.22
CA ILE A 173 -10.44 -1.32 -0.96
C ILE A 173 -9.09 -0.68 -0.74
N ILE A 174 -8.53 -0.86 0.45
CA ILE A 174 -7.20 -0.35 0.80
C ILE A 174 -6.26 -1.53 1.03
N ARG A 175 -5.27 -1.65 0.18
CA ARG A 175 -4.19 -2.61 0.32
C ARG A 175 -3.18 -2.10 1.32
N LEU A 176 -2.92 -2.89 2.36
CA LEU A 176 -1.87 -2.59 3.34
C LEU A 176 -0.51 -3.03 2.83
N ASP A 177 0.47 -2.14 2.93
CA ASP A 177 1.87 -2.47 2.79
C ASP A 177 2.43 -2.94 4.13
N VAL A 178 2.37 -4.25 4.35
CA VAL A 178 2.80 -4.89 5.60
C VAL A 178 4.28 -4.68 5.85
N VAL A 179 5.11 -4.74 4.79
CA VAL A 179 6.55 -4.56 4.89
C VAL A 179 6.88 -3.17 5.44
N SER A 180 6.30 -2.13 4.84
CA SER A 180 6.48 -0.75 5.30
C SER A 180 5.90 -0.52 6.70
N LEU A 181 4.78 -1.19 7.04
CA LEU A 181 4.15 -1.09 8.35
C LEU A 181 5.07 -1.63 9.47
N VAL A 182 5.83 -2.68 9.15
CA VAL A 182 6.78 -3.36 10.04
C VAL A 182 8.12 -2.61 10.12
N GLN A 183 8.54 -1.97 9.03
CA GLN A 183 9.82 -1.25 8.98
C GLN A 183 9.93 -0.16 10.05
N GLY A 184 11.11 -0.05 10.66
CA GLY A 184 11.39 0.94 11.70
C GLY A 184 10.75 0.64 13.07
N THR A 185 10.10 -0.50 13.24
CA THR A 185 9.58 -0.95 14.53
C THR A 185 10.58 -1.87 15.23
N GLY A 186 11.73 -1.34 15.60
CA GLY A 186 12.78 -2.10 16.30
C GLY A 186 12.36 -2.62 17.69
N ILE A 187 11.20 -2.17 18.19
CA ILE A 187 10.63 -2.56 19.48
C ILE A 187 9.21 -3.10 19.23
N ARG A 188 8.93 -4.30 19.72
CA ARG A 188 7.66 -5.02 19.58
C ARG A 188 6.42 -4.15 19.81
N GLY A 189 6.44 -3.27 20.81
CA GLY A 189 5.31 -2.39 21.15
C GLY A 189 5.01 -1.30 20.11
N GLN A 190 5.94 -0.95 19.23
CA GLN A 190 5.69 0.07 18.18
C GLN A 190 4.81 -0.46 17.06
N PHE A 191 5.01 -1.72 16.65
CA PHE A 191 4.17 -2.36 15.64
C PHE A 191 2.73 -2.52 16.15
N GLU A 192 2.55 -3.03 17.37
CA GLU A 192 1.24 -3.15 17.99
C GLU A 192 0.52 -1.80 18.08
N LYS A 193 1.22 -0.74 18.45
CA LYS A 193 0.68 0.63 18.49
C LYS A 193 0.23 1.11 17.11
N ARG A 194 1.02 0.87 16.06
CA ARG A 194 0.62 1.19 14.68
C ARG A 194 -0.64 0.43 14.27
N MET A 195 -0.72 -0.86 14.62
CA MET A 195 -1.90 -1.67 14.33
C MET A 195 -3.13 -1.19 15.08
N GLN A 196 -3.00 -0.76 16.33
CA GLN A 196 -4.10 -0.17 17.10
C GLN A 196 -4.60 1.12 16.46
N GLN A 197 -3.69 2.00 16.04
CA GLN A 197 -4.04 3.24 15.33
C GLN A 197 -4.74 2.95 13.99
N LEU A 198 -4.24 1.96 13.23
CA LEU A 198 -4.87 1.50 12.00
C LEU A 198 -6.31 1.03 12.26
N MET A 199 -6.52 0.20 13.29
CA MET A 199 -7.85 -0.29 13.64
C MET A 199 -8.80 0.83 14.07
N GLU A 200 -8.32 1.85 14.74
CA GLU A 200 -9.13 3.03 15.08
C GLU A 200 -9.58 3.81 13.84
N GLU A 201 -8.70 4.00 12.88
CA GLU A 201 -9.04 4.67 11.62
C GLU A 201 -10.07 3.88 10.81
N VAL A 202 -9.88 2.57 10.69
CA VAL A 202 -10.80 1.69 9.97
C VAL A 202 -12.17 1.63 10.66
N ARG A 203 -12.19 1.57 11.98
CA ARG A 203 -13.44 1.56 12.75
C ARG A 203 -14.25 2.85 12.59
N LYS A 204 -13.58 3.99 12.46
CA LYS A 204 -14.21 5.29 12.22
C LYS A 204 -14.76 5.43 10.81
N ASN A 205 -14.20 4.70 9.85
CA ASN A 205 -14.63 4.73 8.45
C ASN A 205 -15.10 3.35 7.98
N LYS A 206 -16.37 3.08 8.17
CA LYS A 206 -17.01 1.79 7.81
C LYS A 206 -17.06 1.48 6.31
N ASN A 207 -16.65 2.42 5.46
CA ASN A 207 -16.58 2.20 4.02
C ASN A 207 -15.28 1.52 3.58
N ILE A 208 -14.33 1.35 4.49
CA ILE A 208 -13.05 0.73 4.20
C ILE A 208 -13.15 -0.79 4.31
N ILE A 209 -12.66 -1.48 3.28
CA ILE A 209 -12.32 -2.90 3.31
C ILE A 209 -10.81 -2.99 3.18
N LEU A 210 -10.15 -3.61 4.15
CA LEU A 210 -8.71 -3.83 4.09
C LEU A 210 -8.38 -5.02 3.20
N PHE A 211 -7.35 -4.89 2.38
CA PHE A 211 -6.71 -6.02 1.73
C PHE A 211 -5.31 -6.24 2.30
N ILE A 212 -5.07 -7.43 2.80
CA ILE A 212 -3.78 -7.84 3.36
C ILE A 212 -3.28 -9.05 2.58
N ASP A 213 -2.25 -8.81 1.78
CA ASP A 213 -1.54 -9.90 1.12
C ASP A 213 -0.63 -10.61 2.13
N GLU A 214 -0.41 -11.90 1.94
CA GLU A 214 0.37 -12.74 2.85
C GLU A 214 -0.04 -12.57 4.32
N ILE A 215 -1.35 -12.65 4.57
CA ILE A 215 -1.95 -12.38 5.88
C ILE A 215 -1.34 -13.22 7.02
N HIS A 216 -0.77 -14.37 6.71
CA HIS A 216 -0.09 -15.24 7.66
C HIS A 216 1.12 -14.57 8.33
N GLU A 217 1.76 -13.60 7.66
CA GLU A 217 2.92 -12.90 8.21
C GLU A 217 2.57 -12.06 9.44
N ILE A 218 1.34 -11.55 9.50
CA ILE A 218 0.89 -10.69 10.61
C ILE A 218 -0.11 -11.35 11.55
N MET A 219 -0.66 -12.52 11.18
CA MET A 219 -1.64 -13.23 12.01
C MET A 219 -0.99 -14.21 13.01
N GLY A 220 0.34 -14.29 13.08
CA GLY A 220 1.09 -15.04 14.06
C GLY A 220 0.55 -16.44 14.28
N ALA A 221 0.71 -17.34 13.32
CA ALA A 221 0.46 -18.77 13.57
C ALA A 221 1.56 -19.31 14.50
N GLY A 222 1.55 -18.81 15.72
CA GLY A 222 2.32 -19.25 16.88
C GLY A 222 3.62 -19.96 16.53
N ASN A 223 4.70 -19.27 16.37
CA ASN A 223 6.08 -19.70 16.59
C ASN A 223 7.05 -18.75 15.92
N ALA A 224 7.23 -17.57 16.48
CA ALA A 224 8.50 -16.91 16.28
C ALA A 224 8.80 -16.10 17.55
N GLU A 225 9.76 -16.53 18.28
CA GLU A 225 10.52 -15.67 19.15
C GLU A 225 11.02 -14.49 18.30
N GLY A 226 10.33 -13.36 18.40
CA GLY A 226 10.64 -12.14 17.66
C GLY A 226 9.74 -11.81 16.46
N GLY A 227 8.74 -12.62 16.10
CA GLY A 227 7.81 -12.34 15.01
C GLY A 227 6.81 -11.23 15.34
N MET A 228 6.48 -10.41 14.35
CA MET A 228 5.49 -9.36 14.48
C MET A 228 4.10 -9.94 14.38
N ASP A 229 3.41 -10.04 15.51
CA ASP A 229 2.06 -10.60 15.60
C ASP A 229 1.03 -9.49 15.82
N ALA A 230 0.25 -9.19 14.79
CA ALA A 230 -0.92 -8.33 14.88
C ALA A 230 -2.18 -9.08 15.31
N GLY A 231 -2.11 -10.39 15.53
CA GLY A 231 -3.25 -11.22 15.88
C GLY A 231 -3.97 -10.73 17.13
N ASN A 232 -3.23 -10.28 18.13
CA ASN A 232 -3.80 -9.74 19.36
C ASN A 232 -4.64 -8.47 19.16
N VAL A 233 -4.38 -7.70 18.09
CA VAL A 233 -5.15 -6.51 17.73
C VAL A 233 -6.27 -6.84 16.76
N LEU A 234 -5.98 -7.66 15.74
CA LEU A 234 -6.93 -7.99 14.67
C LEU A 234 -8.02 -8.97 15.09
N LYS A 235 -7.70 -10.00 15.87
CA LYS A 235 -8.68 -11.00 16.31
C LYS A 235 -9.86 -10.41 17.08
N PRO A 236 -9.68 -9.56 18.09
CA PRO A 236 -10.80 -8.94 18.79
C PRO A 236 -11.64 -8.03 17.87
N ALA A 237 -11.00 -7.29 16.98
CA ALA A 237 -11.68 -6.39 16.05
C ALA A 237 -12.51 -7.18 15.01
N LEU A 238 -11.98 -8.28 14.47
CA LEU A 238 -12.72 -9.19 13.60
C LEU A 238 -13.88 -9.87 14.36
N ALA A 239 -13.67 -10.28 15.61
CA ALA A 239 -14.68 -10.90 16.43
C ALA A 239 -15.88 -9.97 16.71
N ARG A 240 -15.63 -8.68 16.89
CA ARG A 240 -16.68 -7.66 17.04
C ARG A 240 -17.36 -7.25 15.74
N GLY A 241 -16.78 -7.59 14.59
CA GLY A 241 -17.27 -7.12 13.28
C GLY A 241 -17.00 -5.61 13.06
N ASP A 242 -15.94 -5.07 13.66
CA ASP A 242 -15.60 -3.66 13.58
C ASP A 242 -15.19 -3.24 12.15
N PHE A 243 -14.71 -4.19 11.34
CA PHE A 243 -14.26 -3.96 9.97
C PHE A 243 -14.35 -5.24 9.12
N GLN A 244 -14.18 -5.09 7.81
CA GLN A 244 -14.06 -6.20 6.88
C GLN A 244 -12.66 -6.28 6.28
N LEU A 245 -12.23 -7.51 6.02
CA LEU A 245 -10.91 -7.86 5.56
C LEU A 245 -10.98 -8.85 4.41
N VAL A 246 -10.21 -8.61 3.36
CA VAL A 246 -9.86 -9.59 2.34
C VAL A 246 -8.41 -9.98 2.57
N GLY A 247 -8.16 -11.26 2.81
CA GLY A 247 -6.82 -11.80 2.96
C GLY A 247 -6.37 -12.57 1.74
N ALA A 248 -5.06 -12.73 1.58
CA ALA A 248 -4.48 -13.63 0.59
C ALA A 248 -3.34 -14.41 1.24
N THR A 249 -3.28 -15.71 0.95
CA THR A 249 -2.23 -16.60 1.48
C THR A 249 -2.17 -17.91 0.68
N THR A 250 -1.24 -18.79 1.04
CA THR A 250 -1.19 -20.16 0.51
C THR A 250 -2.05 -21.11 1.33
N LEU A 251 -2.38 -22.26 0.77
CA LEU A 251 -3.17 -23.29 1.48
C LEU A 251 -2.48 -23.77 2.76
N ASN A 252 -1.17 -23.97 2.71
CA ASN A 252 -0.40 -24.43 3.87
C ASN A 252 -0.44 -23.45 5.04
N GLU A 253 -0.30 -22.16 4.72
CA GLU A 253 -0.37 -21.10 5.74
C GLU A 253 -1.80 -20.90 6.25
N TYR A 254 -2.81 -20.99 5.36
CA TYR A 254 -4.20 -20.89 5.76
C TYR A 254 -4.62 -21.98 6.74
N ARG A 255 -4.15 -23.21 6.57
CA ARG A 255 -4.40 -24.31 7.50
C ARG A 255 -3.91 -24.03 8.93
N LYS A 256 -2.85 -23.22 9.06
CA LYS A 256 -2.36 -22.77 10.37
C LYS A 256 -3.30 -21.74 11.00
N ILE A 257 -3.78 -20.78 10.18
CA ILE A 257 -4.75 -19.75 10.61
C ILE A 257 -6.08 -20.41 11.01
N GLU A 258 -6.56 -21.39 10.26
CA GLU A 258 -7.82 -22.07 10.48
C GLU A 258 -7.87 -22.85 11.80
N LYS A 259 -6.72 -23.24 12.36
CA LYS A 259 -6.65 -23.87 13.68
C LYS A 259 -7.10 -22.92 14.80
N ASP A 260 -7.04 -21.62 14.59
CA ASP A 260 -7.62 -20.64 15.50
C ASP A 260 -9.12 -20.55 15.29
N ALA A 261 -9.89 -21.07 16.23
CA ALA A 261 -11.35 -21.15 16.13
C ALA A 261 -12.02 -19.76 16.02
N ALA A 262 -11.43 -18.72 16.60
CA ALA A 262 -11.95 -17.36 16.50
C ALA A 262 -11.81 -16.81 15.07
N LEU A 263 -10.70 -17.09 14.40
CA LEU A 263 -10.47 -16.69 13.01
C LEU A 263 -11.26 -17.56 12.02
N ALA A 264 -11.34 -18.87 12.24
CA ALA A 264 -12.08 -19.81 11.40
C ALA A 264 -13.58 -19.44 11.27
N ARG A 265 -14.15 -18.86 12.33
CA ARG A 265 -15.55 -18.38 12.32
C ARG A 265 -15.75 -17.08 11.54
N ARG A 266 -14.70 -16.36 11.21
CA ARG A 266 -14.74 -15.04 10.56
C ARG A 266 -14.30 -15.07 9.11
N PHE A 267 -13.47 -16.04 8.75
CA PHE A 267 -12.92 -16.19 7.41
C PHE A 267 -13.68 -17.22 6.59
N GLN A 268 -13.80 -16.92 5.29
CA GLN A 268 -14.27 -17.84 4.28
C GLN A 268 -13.21 -17.99 3.21
N PRO A 269 -12.63 -19.20 3.03
CA PRO A 269 -11.64 -19.43 1.98
C PRO A 269 -12.25 -19.36 0.59
N VAL A 270 -11.51 -18.80 -0.35
CA VAL A 270 -11.78 -18.77 -1.79
C VAL A 270 -10.55 -19.28 -2.50
N GLU A 271 -10.66 -20.40 -3.18
CA GLU A 271 -9.55 -20.97 -3.95
C GLU A 271 -9.32 -20.18 -5.22
N VAL A 272 -8.05 -19.89 -5.48
CA VAL A 272 -7.57 -19.22 -6.71
C VAL A 272 -6.55 -20.15 -7.34
N ASP A 273 -7.00 -20.89 -8.34
CA ASP A 273 -6.19 -21.87 -9.02
C ASP A 273 -5.24 -21.23 -10.04
N GLU A 274 -4.17 -21.93 -10.35
CA GLU A 274 -3.30 -21.58 -11.47
C GLU A 274 -4.10 -21.61 -12.77
N PRO A 275 -4.05 -20.55 -13.60
CA PRO A 275 -4.74 -20.55 -14.88
C PRO A 275 -4.08 -21.53 -15.86
N SER A 276 -4.85 -22.04 -16.80
CA SER A 276 -4.33 -22.84 -17.92
C SER A 276 -3.44 -22.00 -18.84
N VAL A 277 -2.72 -22.65 -19.73
CA VAL A 277 -1.92 -21.97 -20.76
C VAL A 277 -2.79 -21.10 -21.64
N GLU A 278 -3.97 -21.58 -22.02
CA GLU A 278 -4.93 -20.84 -22.84
C GLU A 278 -5.49 -19.61 -22.13
N GLU A 279 -5.82 -19.75 -20.85
CA GLU A 279 -6.24 -18.61 -20.01
C GLU A 279 -5.12 -17.60 -19.84
N THR A 280 -3.89 -18.08 -19.65
CA THR A 280 -2.70 -17.22 -19.53
C THR A 280 -2.47 -16.43 -20.83
N ILE A 281 -2.64 -17.03 -22.00
CA ILE A 281 -2.56 -16.33 -23.29
C ILE A 281 -3.59 -15.19 -23.34
N ARG A 282 -4.81 -15.42 -22.89
CA ARG A 282 -5.85 -14.36 -22.80
C ARG A 282 -5.46 -13.26 -21.84
N ILE A 283 -4.90 -13.61 -20.68
CA ILE A 283 -4.41 -12.63 -19.69
C ILE A 283 -3.31 -11.78 -20.31
N LEU A 284 -2.31 -12.38 -20.93
CA LEU A 284 -1.20 -11.68 -21.59
C LEU A 284 -1.69 -10.74 -22.69
N ASN A 285 -2.66 -11.19 -23.51
CA ASN A 285 -3.27 -10.33 -24.52
C ASN A 285 -3.99 -9.12 -23.94
N GLY A 286 -4.61 -9.27 -22.76
CA GLY A 286 -5.29 -8.18 -22.06
C GLY A 286 -4.35 -7.12 -21.50
N ILE A 287 -3.15 -7.50 -21.11
CA ILE A 287 -2.16 -6.59 -20.48
C ILE A 287 -1.05 -6.14 -21.42
N LYS A 288 -0.88 -6.79 -22.59
CA LYS A 288 0.26 -6.56 -23.51
C LYS A 288 0.47 -5.10 -23.89
N SER A 289 -0.60 -4.31 -24.05
CA SER A 289 -0.48 -2.91 -24.47
C SER A 289 0.34 -2.08 -23.48
N ARG A 290 0.17 -2.30 -22.18
CA ARG A 290 0.93 -1.59 -21.15
C ARG A 290 2.42 -1.91 -21.19
N TYR A 291 2.75 -3.17 -21.42
CA TYR A 291 4.16 -3.59 -21.56
C TYR A 291 4.77 -3.10 -22.87
N GLN A 292 3.98 -3.09 -23.96
CA GLN A 292 4.39 -2.50 -25.25
C GLN A 292 4.72 -1.01 -25.11
N ASP A 293 3.85 -0.29 -24.43
CA ASP A 293 4.02 1.16 -24.20
C ASP A 293 5.23 1.42 -23.30
N TYR A 294 5.40 0.63 -22.26
CA TYR A 294 6.52 0.78 -21.31
C TYR A 294 7.88 0.51 -21.97
N HIS A 295 7.99 -0.60 -22.71
CA HIS A 295 9.25 -1.01 -23.34
C HIS A 295 9.44 -0.42 -24.75
N HIS A 296 8.46 0.30 -25.30
CA HIS A 296 8.46 0.82 -26.67
C HIS A 296 8.70 -0.30 -27.72
N VAL A 297 8.08 -1.45 -27.50
CA VAL A 297 8.14 -2.63 -28.38
C VAL A 297 6.75 -3.09 -28.78
N LYS A 298 6.68 -3.98 -29.78
CA LYS A 298 5.45 -4.69 -30.12
C LYS A 298 5.65 -6.19 -29.86
N TYR A 299 4.71 -6.79 -29.15
CA TYR A 299 4.64 -8.24 -29.00
C TYR A 299 3.76 -8.83 -30.09
N THR A 300 4.29 -9.77 -30.84
CA THR A 300 3.51 -10.55 -31.82
C THR A 300 2.62 -11.56 -31.09
N ASP A 301 1.58 -12.05 -31.72
CA ASP A 301 0.73 -13.10 -31.14
C ASP A 301 1.52 -14.37 -30.84
N ASP A 302 2.48 -14.72 -31.71
CA ASP A 302 3.39 -15.83 -31.49
C ASP A 302 4.28 -15.64 -30.25
N ALA A 303 4.75 -14.41 -29.99
CA ALA A 303 5.51 -14.08 -28.79
C ALA A 303 4.68 -14.26 -27.51
N ILE A 304 3.42 -13.85 -27.52
CA ILE A 304 2.48 -14.02 -26.41
C ILE A 304 2.24 -15.51 -26.15
N VAL A 305 1.96 -16.29 -27.17
CA VAL A 305 1.78 -17.75 -27.07
C VAL A 305 3.06 -18.42 -26.56
N ALA A 306 4.22 -18.00 -27.08
CA ALA A 306 5.52 -18.54 -26.66
C ALA A 306 5.79 -18.23 -25.18
N ALA A 307 5.49 -17.01 -24.69
CA ALA A 307 5.68 -16.65 -23.29
C ALA A 307 4.87 -17.56 -22.34
N ALA A 308 3.62 -17.85 -22.67
CA ALA A 308 2.79 -18.77 -21.90
C ALA A 308 3.29 -20.21 -21.95
N LYS A 309 3.52 -20.75 -23.15
CA LYS A 309 3.90 -22.15 -23.33
C LYS A 309 5.31 -22.47 -22.81
N LEU A 310 6.28 -21.58 -23.06
CA LEU A 310 7.65 -21.80 -22.64
C LEU A 310 7.83 -21.64 -21.15
N SER A 311 7.15 -20.67 -20.52
CA SER A 311 7.18 -20.53 -19.07
C SER A 311 6.53 -21.73 -18.38
N ASP A 312 5.42 -22.22 -18.90
CA ASP A 312 4.78 -23.44 -18.38
C ASP A 312 5.70 -24.66 -18.46
N ARG A 313 6.36 -24.82 -19.57
CA ARG A 313 7.23 -26.01 -19.83
C ARG A 313 8.56 -25.98 -19.09
N TYR A 314 9.20 -24.83 -18.98
CA TYR A 314 10.60 -24.74 -18.53
C TYR A 314 10.79 -24.11 -17.16
N ILE A 315 9.79 -23.37 -16.64
CA ILE A 315 9.83 -22.75 -15.31
C ILE A 315 8.92 -23.55 -14.38
N GLN A 316 9.50 -24.48 -13.61
CA GLN A 316 8.75 -25.43 -12.80
C GLN A 316 8.56 -25.01 -11.34
N ASP A 317 9.32 -24.05 -10.88
CA ASP A 317 9.32 -23.54 -9.49
C ASP A 317 8.41 -22.33 -9.27
N ARG A 318 7.71 -21.90 -10.32
CA ARG A 318 6.80 -20.75 -10.31
C ARG A 318 5.50 -21.09 -11.05
N TYR A 319 4.49 -20.24 -10.90
CA TYR A 319 3.14 -20.46 -11.39
C TYR A 319 2.72 -19.46 -12.47
N LEU A 320 1.83 -19.90 -13.36
CA LEU A 320 1.11 -19.04 -14.29
C LEU A 320 0.07 -18.20 -13.51
N PRO A 321 -0.23 -16.96 -13.91
CA PRO A 321 0.31 -16.27 -15.08
C PRO A 321 1.62 -15.53 -14.83
N ASP A 322 2.09 -15.43 -13.60
CA ASP A 322 3.18 -14.55 -13.19
C ASP A 322 4.48 -14.86 -13.91
N LYS A 323 4.86 -16.15 -14.00
CA LYS A 323 6.06 -16.57 -14.73
C LYS A 323 6.02 -16.26 -16.22
N ALA A 324 4.84 -16.23 -16.84
CA ALA A 324 4.67 -15.85 -18.24
C ALA A 324 4.74 -14.32 -18.41
N ILE A 325 4.19 -13.57 -17.48
CA ILE A 325 4.29 -12.11 -17.46
C ILE A 325 5.73 -11.67 -17.31
N ASP A 326 6.48 -12.27 -16.39
CA ASP A 326 7.90 -11.98 -16.20
C ASP A 326 8.72 -12.28 -17.45
N LEU A 327 8.43 -13.39 -18.13
CA LEU A 327 9.11 -13.73 -19.38
C LEU A 327 8.82 -12.70 -20.48
N LEU A 328 7.60 -12.22 -20.56
CA LEU A 328 7.19 -11.17 -21.49
C LEU A 328 7.92 -9.85 -21.19
N ASP A 329 7.97 -9.45 -19.92
CA ASP A 329 8.62 -8.24 -19.44
C ASP A 329 10.13 -8.27 -19.71
N GLU A 330 10.79 -9.38 -19.38
CA GLU A 330 12.20 -9.60 -19.63
C GLU A 330 12.54 -9.54 -21.13
N ALA A 331 11.69 -10.14 -21.97
CA ALA A 331 11.87 -10.10 -23.43
C ALA A 331 11.75 -8.67 -23.98
N GLY A 332 10.81 -7.88 -23.47
CA GLY A 332 10.63 -6.48 -23.83
C GLY A 332 11.84 -5.63 -23.45
N SER A 333 12.31 -5.80 -22.23
CA SER A 333 13.52 -5.12 -21.72
C SER A 333 14.76 -5.42 -22.55
N LYS A 334 14.97 -6.69 -22.91
CA LYS A 334 16.12 -7.09 -23.75
C LYS A 334 16.06 -6.56 -25.17
N LYS A 335 14.87 -6.43 -25.73
CA LYS A 335 14.67 -5.93 -27.09
C LYS A 335 14.97 -4.45 -27.20
N ASN A 336 14.69 -3.67 -26.18
CA ASN A 336 14.95 -2.22 -26.16
C ASN A 336 15.75 -1.83 -24.90
N PRO A 337 17.06 -2.07 -24.86
CA PRO A 337 17.89 -1.82 -23.69
C PRO A 337 18.10 -0.32 -23.39
N HIS A 338 17.57 0.58 -24.21
CA HIS A 338 17.65 2.04 -24.05
C HIS A 338 16.33 2.68 -23.65
N SER A 339 15.28 1.90 -23.37
CA SER A 339 13.98 2.40 -22.88
C SER A 339 13.99 2.65 -21.38
#